data_fca1310c0c96844bbd2ffb78d920a50b
#
_entry.id   fca1310c0c96844bbd2ffb78d920a50b
#
_cell.length_a   1.000
_cell.length_b   1.000
_cell.length_c   1.000
_cell.angle_alpha   90.00
_cell.angle_beta   90.00
_cell.angle_gamma   90.00
#
_symmetry.space_group_name_H-M   'P 1'
#
loop_
_entity.id
_entity.type
_entity.pdbx_description
1 polymer ?
#
loop_
_entity_poly.entity_id
_entity_poly.type
_entity_poly.pdbx_seq_one_letter_code
_entity_poly.pdbx_strand_id
1 'polypeptide(L)'
;MINQEYKERVRLLLRIIPIISTEECFAVHGGTAINLFVQNLPRYSVDIDLTYIPVEPREASLAHIKERLKAIKAKIEVAIPGIAIREVPNKLICTHNGHFVKVEVNDVKRGIIAPPIELPLCDLAQEDFGVFCKARIVPLSQLYGGKITAALDRQHPRDLFDVSLMLDYIKDFDQIKRGFIFCLLGSDRPILESLNPNFNDQRDALTNQFEGMSSTPFTYEQYEATRRRLVEYINDHLTPTDKAFLLLSLIHISEPTRQEAIS
;
A
#
# COMPACT_ATOMS: atom_id res chain seq x y z
N MET A 1 -13.16 19.38 -8.52
CA MET A 1 -12.17 20.21 -7.77
C MET A 1 -11.60 19.35 -6.65
N ILE A 2 -10.31 19.49 -6.36
CA ILE A 2 -9.66 18.79 -5.23
C ILE A 2 -10.30 19.26 -3.92
N ASN A 3 -10.60 18.30 -3.04
CA ASN A 3 -11.15 18.62 -1.71
C ASN A 3 -10.01 19.13 -0.81
N GLN A 4 -10.20 20.32 -0.23
CA GLN A 4 -9.21 20.95 0.66
C GLN A 4 -8.89 20.09 1.89
N GLU A 5 -9.82 19.29 2.38
CA GLU A 5 -9.59 18.37 3.50
C GLU A 5 -8.49 17.35 3.18
N TYR A 6 -8.50 16.76 1.97
CA TYR A 6 -7.43 15.84 1.56
C TYR A 6 -6.08 16.54 1.48
N LYS A 7 -6.06 17.78 1.01
CA LYS A 7 -4.83 18.58 0.95
C LYS A 7 -4.23 18.81 2.34
N GLU A 8 -5.04 19.18 3.32
CA GLU A 8 -4.58 19.39 4.70
C GLU A 8 -4.10 18.08 5.36
N ARG A 9 -4.75 16.96 5.08
CA ARG A 9 -4.28 15.64 5.54
C ARG A 9 -2.93 15.28 4.94
N VAL A 10 -2.70 15.52 3.64
CA VAL A 10 -1.39 15.30 3.02
C VAL A 10 -0.34 16.24 3.62
N ARG A 11 -0.69 17.49 3.92
CA ARG A 11 0.21 18.44 4.62
C ARG A 11 0.67 17.90 5.97
N LEU A 12 -0.24 17.33 6.77
CA LEU A 12 0.09 16.67 8.02
C LEU A 12 0.95 15.42 7.80
N LEU A 13 0.60 14.61 6.80
CA LEU A 13 1.32 13.40 6.42
C LEU A 13 2.78 13.72 6.07
N LEU A 14 3.03 14.76 5.28
CA LEU A 14 4.38 15.19 4.89
C LEU A 14 5.24 15.71 6.05
N ARG A 15 4.63 16.13 7.16
CA ARG A 15 5.35 16.43 8.41
C ARG A 15 5.73 15.17 9.19
N ILE A 16 4.97 14.08 9.04
CA ILE A 16 5.15 12.81 9.75
C ILE A 16 6.16 11.90 9.04
N ILE A 17 6.15 11.85 7.70
CA ILE A 17 7.02 10.95 6.91
C ILE A 17 8.51 11.09 7.24
N PRO A 18 9.12 12.29 7.36
CA PRO A 18 10.53 12.41 7.70
C PRO A 18 10.87 11.78 9.06
N ILE A 19 9.94 11.82 10.01
CA ILE A 19 10.11 11.24 11.34
C ILE A 19 10.10 9.72 11.25
N ILE A 20 9.16 9.15 10.49
CA ILE A 20 9.10 7.71 10.23
C ILE A 20 10.38 7.23 9.53
N SER A 21 10.90 8.00 8.59
CA SER A 21 12.10 7.66 7.81
C SER A 21 13.37 7.55 8.67
N THR A 22 13.35 8.03 9.93
CA THR A 22 14.44 7.81 10.90
C THR A 22 14.47 6.38 11.44
N GLU A 23 13.40 5.59 11.26
CA GLU A 23 13.33 4.19 11.67
C GLU A 23 13.65 3.29 10.48
N GLU A 24 14.85 2.70 10.48
CA GLU A 24 15.36 1.92 9.34
C GLU A 24 14.61 0.60 9.10
N CYS A 25 13.87 0.13 10.11
CA CYS A 25 13.10 -1.11 10.02
C CYS A 25 11.78 -0.96 9.24
N PHE A 26 11.43 0.24 8.78
CA PHE A 26 10.21 0.46 8.01
C PHE A 26 10.50 1.00 6.61
N ALA A 27 9.63 0.59 5.67
CA ALA A 27 9.52 1.18 4.35
C ALA A 27 8.07 1.59 4.06
N VAL A 28 7.88 2.75 3.44
CA VAL A 28 6.56 3.23 3.02
C VAL A 28 6.07 2.40 1.86
N HIS A 29 4.79 2.07 1.89
CA HIS A 29 4.08 1.24 0.93
C HIS A 29 2.79 1.95 0.47
N GLY A 30 2.00 1.28 -0.36
CA GLY A 30 0.63 1.67 -0.66
C GLY A 30 0.48 2.94 -1.48
N GLY A 31 -0.66 3.59 -1.30
CA GLY A 31 -1.03 4.76 -2.11
C GLY A 31 -0.11 5.95 -1.92
N THR A 32 0.38 6.16 -0.72
CA THR A 32 1.30 7.27 -0.41
C THR A 32 2.65 7.10 -1.10
N ALA A 33 3.23 5.88 -1.08
CA ALA A 33 4.45 5.60 -1.82
C ALA A 33 4.26 5.84 -3.33
N ILE A 34 3.15 5.34 -3.91
CA ILE A 34 2.88 5.49 -5.34
C ILE A 34 2.68 6.96 -5.72
N ASN A 35 1.78 7.67 -5.04
CA ASN A 35 1.31 8.98 -5.51
C ASN A 35 2.22 10.15 -5.13
N LEU A 36 3.00 10.02 -4.03
CA LEU A 36 3.85 11.11 -3.56
C LEU A 36 5.34 10.93 -3.89
N PHE A 37 5.79 9.70 -4.20
CA PHE A 37 7.22 9.43 -4.39
C PHE A 37 7.55 8.75 -5.73
N VAL A 38 6.65 7.95 -6.30
CA VAL A 38 6.90 7.21 -7.55
C VAL A 38 6.25 7.89 -8.74
N GLN A 39 5.00 8.31 -8.59
CA GLN A 39 4.25 9.07 -9.59
C GLN A 39 4.20 10.55 -9.20
N ASN A 40 3.87 11.41 -10.15
CA ASN A 40 3.89 12.86 -9.93
C ASN A 40 2.52 13.38 -9.46
N LEU A 41 2.08 12.97 -8.27
CA LEU A 41 0.86 13.42 -7.56
C LEU A 41 -0.43 13.29 -8.39
N PRO A 42 -0.73 12.14 -9.00
CA PRO A 42 -1.97 11.98 -9.76
C PRO A 42 -3.23 12.05 -8.90
N ARG A 43 -3.11 11.69 -7.62
CA ARG A 43 -4.14 11.90 -6.60
C ARG A 43 -3.53 12.08 -5.22
N TYR A 44 -4.30 12.65 -4.30
CA TYR A 44 -3.91 12.69 -2.89
C TYR A 44 -4.07 11.31 -2.22
N SER A 45 -3.06 10.93 -1.44
CA SER A 45 -3.10 9.79 -0.53
C SER A 45 -2.94 10.29 0.90
N VAL A 46 -3.81 9.85 1.79
CA VAL A 46 -3.98 10.46 3.12
C VAL A 46 -3.63 9.53 4.29
N ASP A 47 -3.18 8.32 4.01
CA ASP A 47 -2.74 7.34 4.98
C ASP A 47 -1.28 6.95 4.73
N ILE A 48 -0.54 6.58 5.78
CA ILE A 48 0.84 6.09 5.69
C ILE A 48 0.83 4.60 5.99
N ASP A 49 0.96 3.79 4.94
CA ASP A 49 1.11 2.35 5.06
C ASP A 49 2.59 1.99 5.14
N LEU A 50 2.97 1.15 6.10
CA LEU A 50 4.35 0.73 6.35
C LEU A 50 4.49 -0.78 6.24
N THR A 51 5.61 -1.21 5.65
CA THR A 51 6.07 -2.59 5.69
C THR A 51 7.22 -2.69 6.67
N TYR A 52 7.16 -3.68 7.58
CA TYR A 52 8.27 -4.03 8.45
C TYR A 52 9.29 -4.85 7.66
N ILE A 53 10.51 -4.33 7.55
CA ILE A 53 11.56 -4.86 6.67
C ILE A 53 12.20 -6.16 7.20
N PRO A 54 12.56 -6.27 8.50
CA PRO A 54 13.25 -7.46 8.98
C PRO A 54 12.40 -8.73 8.87
N VAL A 55 13.07 -9.85 8.58
CA VAL A 55 12.48 -11.19 8.56
C VAL A 55 12.82 -11.90 9.86
N GLU A 56 11.84 -11.97 10.76
CA GLU A 56 11.97 -12.49 12.11
C GLU A 56 10.75 -13.36 12.46
N PRO A 57 10.83 -14.18 13.52
CA PRO A 57 9.66 -14.86 14.06
C PRO A 57 8.52 -13.87 14.33
N ARG A 58 7.27 -14.31 14.15
CA ARG A 58 6.09 -13.42 14.23
C ARG A 58 6.03 -12.62 15.55
N GLU A 59 6.23 -13.30 16.68
CA GLU A 59 6.18 -12.67 18.00
C GLU A 59 7.24 -11.57 18.17
N ALA A 60 8.48 -11.83 17.75
CA ALA A 60 9.56 -10.85 17.78
C ALA A 60 9.24 -9.65 16.89
N SER A 61 8.79 -9.89 15.67
CA SER A 61 8.38 -8.81 14.74
C SER A 61 7.29 -7.92 15.34
N LEU A 62 6.24 -8.50 15.93
CA LEU A 62 5.14 -7.74 16.52
C LEU A 62 5.60 -6.94 17.74
N ALA A 63 6.50 -7.49 18.57
CA ALA A 63 7.09 -6.78 19.70
C ALA A 63 7.93 -5.59 19.23
N HIS A 64 8.80 -5.78 18.23
CA HIS A 64 9.62 -4.72 17.65
C HIS A 64 8.77 -3.64 16.96
N ILE A 65 7.76 -4.02 16.16
CA ILE A 65 6.83 -3.07 15.55
C ILE A 65 6.19 -2.17 16.62
N LYS A 66 5.70 -2.77 17.71
CA LYS A 66 5.09 -2.02 18.81
C LYS A 66 6.07 -1.04 19.48
N GLU A 67 7.31 -1.49 19.72
CA GLU A 67 8.37 -0.66 20.29
C GLU A 67 8.69 0.53 19.37
N ARG A 68 8.90 0.27 18.08
CA ARG A 68 9.25 1.31 17.10
C ARG A 68 8.10 2.29 16.86
N LEU A 69 6.84 1.84 16.85
CA LEU A 69 5.69 2.75 16.78
C LEU A 69 5.61 3.68 17.99
N LYS A 70 5.95 3.20 19.19
CA LYS A 70 6.04 4.07 20.38
C LYS A 70 7.15 5.10 20.24
N ALA A 71 8.32 4.72 19.71
CA ALA A 71 9.42 5.66 19.46
C ALA A 71 9.01 6.71 18.40
N ILE A 72 8.36 6.31 17.32
CA ILE A 72 7.81 7.22 16.30
C ILE A 72 6.81 8.18 16.93
N LYS A 73 5.88 7.69 17.75
CA LYS A 73 4.92 8.53 18.45
C LYS A 73 5.60 9.62 19.26
N ALA A 74 6.56 9.25 20.11
CA ALA A 74 7.29 10.22 20.94
C ALA A 74 8.01 11.29 20.11
N LYS A 75 8.64 10.88 18.98
CA LYS A 75 9.29 11.81 18.05
C LYS A 75 8.27 12.75 17.37
N ILE A 76 7.10 12.24 16.97
CA ILE A 76 6.04 13.07 16.37
C ILE A 76 5.50 14.07 17.37
N GLU A 77 5.25 13.68 18.62
CA GLU A 77 4.75 14.59 19.67
C GLU A 77 5.72 15.75 19.96
N VAL A 78 7.03 15.47 19.89
CA VAL A 78 8.06 16.51 20.01
C VAL A 78 8.12 17.42 18.78
N ALA A 79 8.05 16.86 17.57
CA ALA A 79 8.23 17.61 16.32
C ALA A 79 6.98 18.39 15.90
N ILE A 80 5.80 17.99 16.38
CA ILE A 80 4.52 18.60 16.00
C ILE A 80 3.75 18.98 17.27
N PRO A 81 4.02 20.16 17.86
CA PRO A 81 3.32 20.62 19.05
C PRO A 81 1.80 20.64 18.85
N GLY A 82 1.05 20.15 19.84
CA GLY A 82 -0.42 20.13 19.81
C GLY A 82 -1.03 18.96 19.02
N ILE A 83 -0.23 18.04 18.49
CA ILE A 83 -0.75 16.81 17.88
C ILE A 83 -1.31 15.86 18.94
N ALA A 84 -2.48 15.29 18.68
CA ALA A 84 -3.05 14.21 19.49
C ALA A 84 -2.81 12.87 18.78
N ILE A 85 -2.22 11.90 19.48
CA ILE A 85 -1.92 10.59 18.91
C ILE A 85 -2.60 9.49 19.72
N ARG A 86 -3.52 8.76 19.07
CA ARG A 86 -4.14 7.56 19.62
C ARG A 86 -3.42 6.32 19.08
N GLU A 87 -2.92 5.50 19.99
CA GLU A 87 -2.36 4.18 19.67
C GLU A 87 -3.47 3.14 19.54
N VAL A 88 -3.36 2.32 18.50
CA VAL A 88 -4.17 1.12 18.28
C VAL A 88 -3.17 0.01 17.89
N PRO A 89 -3.45 -1.27 18.04
CA PRO A 89 -2.55 -2.33 17.60
C PRO A 89 -2.04 -2.07 16.18
N ASN A 90 -0.73 -2.01 16.02
CA ASN A 90 0.00 -1.75 14.77
C ASN A 90 -0.32 -0.42 14.06
N LYS A 91 -0.97 0.55 14.74
CA LYS A 91 -1.37 1.84 14.14
C LYS A 91 -1.19 3.00 15.09
N LEU A 92 -0.91 4.17 14.51
CA LEU A 92 -1.04 5.47 15.15
C LEU A 92 -2.08 6.30 14.38
N ILE A 93 -3.03 6.89 15.09
CA ILE A 93 -3.97 7.87 14.53
C ILE A 93 -3.54 9.23 15.02
N CYS A 94 -2.92 10.00 14.14
CA CYS A 94 -2.33 11.30 14.42
C CYS A 94 -3.33 12.40 14.01
N THR A 95 -3.83 13.17 14.97
CA THR A 95 -4.79 14.26 14.74
C THR A 95 -4.18 15.61 15.07
N HIS A 96 -4.24 16.54 14.14
CA HIS A 96 -3.74 17.91 14.33
C HIS A 96 -4.64 18.89 13.58
N ASN A 97 -5.07 19.96 14.24
CA ASN A 97 -5.95 21.02 13.70
C ASN A 97 -7.23 20.47 13.01
N GLY A 98 -7.85 19.44 13.59
CA GLY A 98 -9.07 18.83 13.05
C GLY A 98 -8.84 17.80 11.93
N HIS A 99 -7.63 17.69 11.40
CA HIS A 99 -7.28 16.70 10.36
C HIS A 99 -6.54 15.51 10.95
N PHE A 100 -6.73 14.32 10.37
CA PHE A 100 -6.07 13.12 10.86
C PHE A 100 -5.32 12.37 9.76
N VAL A 101 -4.24 11.72 10.16
CA VAL A 101 -3.45 10.79 9.34
C VAL A 101 -3.31 9.49 10.11
N LYS A 102 -3.50 8.39 9.43
CA LYS A 102 -3.28 7.05 9.96
C LYS A 102 -1.90 6.57 9.51
N VAL A 103 -1.08 6.15 10.47
CA VAL A 103 0.16 5.40 10.23
C VAL A 103 -0.11 3.95 10.60
N GLU A 104 -0.02 3.05 9.64
CA GLU A 104 -0.36 1.64 9.83
C GLU A 104 0.78 0.73 9.38
N VAL A 105 1.19 -0.21 10.22
CA VAL A 105 2.16 -1.24 9.87
C VAL A 105 1.41 -2.53 9.54
N ASN A 106 1.68 -3.10 8.35
CA ASN A 106 1.14 -4.39 7.98
C ASN A 106 1.78 -5.49 8.85
N ASP A 107 0.99 -6.19 9.64
CA ASP A 107 1.43 -7.22 10.57
C ASP A 107 1.40 -8.65 9.98
N VAL A 108 0.80 -8.81 8.81
CA VAL A 108 0.74 -10.07 8.06
C VAL A 108 1.88 -10.12 7.03
N LYS A 109 1.94 -9.15 6.14
CA LYS A 109 2.94 -9.06 5.06
C LYS A 109 4.18 -8.31 5.55
N ARG A 110 5.10 -9.04 6.20
CA ARG A 110 6.39 -8.53 6.66
C ARG A 110 7.49 -8.97 5.72
N GLY A 111 8.60 -8.23 5.74
CA GLY A 111 9.71 -8.47 4.83
C GLY A 111 9.57 -7.79 3.47
N ILE A 112 10.68 -7.73 2.77
CA ILE A 112 10.78 -7.17 1.43
C ILE A 112 11.54 -8.13 0.51
N ILE A 113 11.16 -8.16 -0.76
CA ILE A 113 11.73 -9.12 -1.75
C ILE A 113 13.04 -8.66 -2.38
N ALA A 114 13.43 -7.41 -2.14
CA ALA A 114 14.68 -6.80 -2.59
C ALA A 114 14.98 -5.59 -1.68
N PRO A 115 16.17 -5.00 -1.70
CA PRO A 115 16.48 -3.80 -0.92
C PRO A 115 15.46 -2.67 -1.17
N PRO A 116 15.08 -1.91 -0.12
CA PRO A 116 14.22 -0.76 -0.28
C PRO A 116 14.95 0.33 -1.08
N ILE A 117 14.19 1.23 -1.67
CA ILE A 117 14.72 2.38 -2.41
C ILE A 117 14.43 3.68 -1.64
N GLU A 118 15.35 4.63 -1.69
CA GLU A 118 15.12 5.96 -1.16
C GLU A 118 14.72 6.90 -2.29
N LEU A 119 13.53 7.48 -2.22
CA LEU A 119 13.02 8.41 -3.24
C LEU A 119 12.70 9.77 -2.62
N PRO A 120 12.98 10.87 -3.35
CA PRO A 120 12.51 12.19 -3.01
C PRO A 120 11.00 12.31 -3.23
N LEU A 121 10.37 13.23 -2.52
CA LEU A 121 9.01 13.67 -2.81
C LEU A 121 8.93 14.12 -4.26
N CYS A 122 7.86 13.78 -4.99
CA CYS A 122 7.69 14.13 -6.40
C CYS A 122 7.54 15.65 -6.58
N ASP A 123 7.90 16.16 -7.78
CA ASP A 123 8.00 17.59 -8.05
C ASP A 123 6.69 18.33 -7.81
N LEU A 124 5.55 17.82 -8.32
CA LEU A 124 4.25 18.46 -8.09
C LEU A 124 3.86 18.51 -6.61
N ALA A 125 4.23 17.50 -5.80
CA ALA A 125 3.97 17.56 -4.37
C ALA A 125 4.90 18.56 -3.67
N GLN A 126 6.17 18.68 -4.10
CA GLN A 126 7.07 19.71 -3.58
C GLN A 126 6.51 21.11 -3.87
N GLU A 127 6.03 21.37 -5.07
CA GLU A 127 5.44 22.64 -5.48
C GLU A 127 4.15 22.95 -4.71
N ASP A 128 3.22 21.96 -4.64
CA ASP A 128 1.88 22.15 -4.03
C ASP A 128 1.93 22.35 -2.51
N PHE A 129 2.92 21.75 -1.83
CA PHE A 129 3.04 21.80 -0.37
C PHE A 129 4.19 22.67 0.13
N GLY A 130 5.11 23.10 -0.74
CA GLY A 130 6.27 23.92 -0.36
C GLY A 130 7.26 23.19 0.56
N VAL A 131 7.37 21.85 0.43
CA VAL A 131 8.20 21.00 1.29
C VAL A 131 9.06 20.05 0.47
N PHE A 132 10.20 19.67 1.06
CA PHE A 132 11.06 18.61 0.51
C PHE A 132 11.31 17.55 1.57
N CYS A 133 11.11 16.30 1.21
CA CYS A 133 11.49 15.15 2.03
C CYS A 133 11.85 13.96 1.15
N LYS A 134 12.47 12.96 1.78
CA LYS A 134 12.70 11.64 1.17
C LYS A 134 12.01 10.59 2.02
N ALA A 135 11.68 9.48 1.41
CA ALA A 135 11.16 8.31 2.11
C ALA A 135 11.82 7.03 1.59
N ARG A 136 11.99 6.08 2.49
CA ARG A 136 12.35 4.71 2.17
C ARG A 136 11.10 4.00 1.70
N ILE A 137 11.09 3.51 0.46
CA ILE A 137 9.96 2.88 -0.21
C ILE A 137 10.28 1.38 -0.39
N VAL A 138 9.29 0.52 -0.27
CA VAL A 138 9.45 -0.90 -0.65
C VAL A 138 9.86 -1.02 -2.12
N PRO A 139 10.53 -2.12 -2.54
CA PRO A 139 10.90 -2.33 -3.95
C PRO A 139 9.71 -2.09 -4.88
N LEU A 140 9.91 -1.45 -6.02
CA LEU A 140 8.83 -1.09 -6.96
C LEU A 140 8.01 -2.30 -7.39
N SER A 141 8.65 -3.45 -7.59
CA SER A 141 7.94 -4.71 -7.90
C SER A 141 6.97 -5.11 -6.81
N GLN A 142 7.35 -4.98 -5.53
CA GLN A 142 6.48 -5.27 -4.38
C GLN A 142 5.40 -4.18 -4.22
N LEU A 143 5.74 -2.92 -4.45
CA LEU A 143 4.81 -1.80 -4.37
C LEU A 143 3.66 -1.97 -5.38
N TYR A 144 3.99 -2.18 -6.64
CA TYR A 144 3.00 -2.39 -7.69
C TYR A 144 2.28 -3.73 -7.57
N GLY A 145 3.01 -4.79 -7.21
CA GLY A 145 2.41 -6.09 -6.93
C GLY A 145 1.38 -6.04 -5.81
N GLY A 146 1.68 -5.32 -4.74
CA GLY A 146 0.74 -5.05 -3.64
C GLY A 146 -0.48 -4.24 -4.07
N LYS A 147 -0.30 -3.26 -4.96
CA LYS A 147 -1.39 -2.45 -5.50
C LYS A 147 -2.33 -3.29 -6.38
N ILE A 148 -1.78 -4.13 -7.25
CA ILE A 148 -2.54 -5.07 -8.07
C ILE A 148 -3.35 -6.02 -7.17
N THR A 149 -2.70 -6.64 -6.19
CA THR A 149 -3.36 -7.56 -5.25
C THR A 149 -4.53 -6.88 -4.52
N ALA A 150 -4.32 -5.65 -4.02
CA ALA A 150 -5.38 -4.89 -3.36
C ALA A 150 -6.52 -4.52 -4.31
N ALA A 151 -6.23 -4.18 -5.57
CA ALA A 151 -7.23 -3.87 -6.58
C ALA A 151 -8.07 -5.08 -6.98
N LEU A 152 -7.46 -6.26 -7.05
CA LEU A 152 -8.18 -7.52 -7.30
C LEU A 152 -9.04 -7.95 -6.11
N ASP A 153 -8.53 -7.75 -4.89
CA ASP A 153 -9.20 -8.16 -3.66
C ASP A 153 -10.42 -7.29 -3.34
N ARG A 154 -10.21 -6.03 -3.05
CA ARG A 154 -11.27 -5.13 -2.55
C ARG A 154 -11.92 -4.26 -3.63
N GLN A 155 -11.34 -4.21 -4.83
CA GLN A 155 -11.85 -3.47 -5.99
C GLN A 155 -12.16 -2.00 -5.68
N HIS A 156 -11.43 -1.40 -4.73
CA HIS A 156 -11.69 -0.04 -4.29
C HIS A 156 -11.30 0.96 -5.40
N PRO A 157 -12.08 2.02 -5.65
CA PRO A 157 -11.81 3.01 -6.71
C PRO A 157 -10.41 3.64 -6.65
N ARG A 158 -9.88 3.89 -5.44
CA ARG A 158 -8.51 4.40 -5.28
C ARG A 158 -7.44 3.44 -5.81
N ASP A 159 -7.66 2.14 -5.64
CA ASP A 159 -6.71 1.14 -6.09
C ASP A 159 -6.78 0.97 -7.61
N LEU A 160 -7.99 0.96 -8.16
CA LEU A 160 -8.18 0.87 -9.61
C LEU A 160 -7.76 2.15 -10.33
N PHE A 161 -7.91 3.34 -9.73
CA PHE A 161 -7.31 4.55 -10.27
C PHE A 161 -5.79 4.45 -10.36
N ASP A 162 -5.10 4.05 -9.28
CA ASP A 162 -3.65 3.86 -9.28
C ASP A 162 -3.24 2.81 -10.32
N VAL A 163 -4.01 1.71 -10.44
CA VAL A 163 -3.77 0.65 -11.42
C VAL A 163 -4.01 1.13 -12.85
N SER A 164 -5.01 1.97 -13.13
CA SER A 164 -5.26 2.49 -14.48
C SER A 164 -4.04 3.21 -15.03
N LEU A 165 -3.45 4.08 -14.20
CA LEU A 165 -2.23 4.79 -14.55
C LEU A 165 -1.03 3.84 -14.69
N MET A 166 -0.91 2.88 -13.76
CA MET A 166 0.17 1.91 -13.76
C MET A 166 0.18 1.07 -15.05
N LEU A 167 -0.97 0.56 -15.49
CA LEU A 167 -1.09 -0.26 -16.71
C LEU A 167 -0.67 0.47 -17.98
N ASP A 168 -0.68 1.79 -17.98
CA ASP A 168 -0.22 2.60 -19.11
C ASP A 168 1.30 2.79 -19.12
N TYR A 169 1.97 2.68 -17.97
CA TYR A 169 3.43 2.82 -17.83
C TYR A 169 4.19 1.49 -17.85
N ILE A 170 3.58 0.41 -17.36
CA ILE A 170 4.24 -0.89 -17.30
C ILE A 170 4.24 -1.53 -18.67
N LYS A 171 5.42 -1.52 -19.29
CA LYS A 171 5.65 -2.17 -20.58
C LYS A 171 5.98 -3.66 -20.44
N ASP A 172 6.46 -4.07 -19.26
CA ASP A 172 6.95 -5.42 -18.99
C ASP A 172 6.45 -5.86 -17.61
N PHE A 173 5.49 -6.78 -17.61
CA PHE A 173 4.92 -7.34 -16.37
C PHE A 173 5.95 -8.19 -15.60
N ASP A 174 6.95 -8.79 -16.25
CA ASP A 174 7.93 -9.61 -15.57
C ASP A 174 8.72 -8.83 -14.51
N GLN A 175 8.85 -7.51 -14.69
CA GLN A 175 9.48 -6.64 -13.69
C GLN A 175 8.70 -6.57 -12.38
N ILE A 176 7.39 -6.74 -12.40
CA ILE A 176 6.53 -6.65 -11.20
C ILE A 176 5.91 -7.98 -10.81
N LYS A 177 5.94 -8.98 -11.68
CA LYS A 177 5.32 -10.29 -11.47
C LYS A 177 5.78 -10.97 -10.18
N ARG A 178 7.09 -10.92 -9.88
CA ARG A 178 7.62 -11.48 -8.64
C ARG A 178 7.00 -10.83 -7.39
N GLY A 179 6.88 -9.50 -7.40
CA GLY A 179 6.24 -8.76 -6.31
C GLY A 179 4.75 -9.05 -6.23
N PHE A 180 4.07 -9.18 -7.36
CA PHE A 180 2.66 -9.54 -7.40
C PHE A 180 2.41 -10.93 -6.81
N ILE A 181 3.18 -11.95 -7.25
CA ILE A 181 3.07 -13.32 -6.72
C ILE A 181 3.34 -13.32 -5.20
N PHE A 182 4.38 -12.62 -4.74
CA PHE A 182 4.67 -12.48 -3.31
C PHE A 182 3.50 -11.87 -2.53
N CYS A 183 2.92 -10.79 -3.02
CA CYS A 183 1.78 -10.14 -2.37
C CYS A 183 0.50 -10.99 -2.43
N LEU A 184 0.29 -11.72 -3.53
CA LEU A 184 -0.86 -12.59 -3.71
C LEU A 184 -0.82 -13.79 -2.74
N LEU A 185 0.35 -14.42 -2.55
CA LEU A 185 0.55 -15.51 -1.58
C LEU A 185 0.32 -15.07 -0.13
N GLY A 186 0.58 -13.80 0.19
CA GLY A 186 0.29 -13.23 1.51
C GLY A 186 -1.12 -12.61 1.62
N SER A 187 -2.04 -12.89 0.69
CA SER A 187 -3.41 -12.39 0.75
C SER A 187 -4.31 -13.35 1.50
N ASP A 188 -5.27 -12.80 2.27
CA ASP A 188 -6.27 -13.62 2.97
C ASP A 188 -7.35 -14.18 2.03
N ARG A 189 -7.50 -13.58 0.84
CA ARG A 189 -8.44 -14.06 -0.17
C ARG A 189 -7.87 -15.26 -0.92
N PRO A 190 -8.68 -16.30 -1.20
CA PRO A 190 -8.25 -17.41 -2.04
C PRO A 190 -7.72 -16.94 -3.40
N ILE A 191 -6.59 -17.49 -3.83
CA ILE A 191 -5.88 -17.06 -5.05
C ILE A 191 -6.80 -17.13 -6.28
N LEU A 192 -7.59 -18.19 -6.42
CA LEU A 192 -8.53 -18.35 -7.55
C LEU A 192 -9.60 -17.26 -7.58
N GLU A 193 -10.10 -16.85 -6.41
CA GLU A 193 -11.04 -15.73 -6.31
C GLU A 193 -10.38 -14.39 -6.58
N SER A 194 -9.11 -14.23 -6.22
CA SER A 194 -8.34 -13.02 -6.54
C SER A 194 -8.09 -12.89 -8.03
N LEU A 195 -7.82 -14.00 -8.74
CA LEU A 195 -7.58 -14.01 -10.18
C LEU A 195 -8.86 -13.92 -11.02
N ASN A 196 -10.01 -14.32 -10.45
CA ASN A 196 -11.34 -14.24 -11.07
C ASN A 196 -12.35 -13.63 -10.09
N PRO A 197 -12.20 -12.36 -9.73
CA PRO A 197 -13.03 -11.73 -8.72
C PRO A 197 -14.45 -11.52 -9.22
N ASN A 198 -15.43 -11.72 -8.33
CA ASN A 198 -16.79 -11.26 -8.57
C ASN A 198 -16.80 -9.72 -8.57
N PHE A 199 -17.44 -9.14 -9.58
CA PHE A 199 -17.50 -7.69 -9.72
C PHE A 199 -18.66 -7.11 -8.90
N ASN A 200 -18.31 -6.33 -7.88
CA ASN A 200 -19.26 -5.65 -7.03
C ASN A 200 -19.53 -4.21 -7.50
N ASP A 201 -20.72 -3.68 -7.19
CA ASP A 201 -21.00 -2.28 -7.39
C ASP A 201 -20.20 -1.44 -6.40
N GLN A 202 -19.49 -0.44 -6.93
CA GLN A 202 -18.61 0.44 -6.14
C GLN A 202 -18.92 1.93 -6.38
N ARG A 203 -20.14 2.27 -6.89
CA ARG A 203 -20.55 3.66 -7.15
C ARG A 203 -20.49 4.50 -5.89
N ASP A 204 -20.97 3.96 -4.77
CA ASP A 204 -20.95 4.66 -3.48
C ASP A 204 -19.52 4.91 -3.01
N ALA A 205 -18.60 3.95 -3.20
CA ALA A 205 -17.20 4.12 -2.85
C ALA A 205 -16.49 5.12 -3.79
N LEU A 206 -16.85 5.15 -5.07
CA LEU A 206 -16.34 6.12 -6.03
C LEU A 206 -16.73 7.54 -5.63
N THR A 207 -18.01 7.76 -5.32
CA THR A 207 -18.53 9.07 -4.94
C THR A 207 -18.03 9.51 -3.56
N ASN A 208 -18.14 8.64 -2.55
CA ASN A 208 -17.92 9.05 -1.16
C ASN A 208 -16.46 8.93 -0.68
N GLN A 209 -15.62 8.13 -1.37
CA GLN A 209 -14.27 7.80 -0.90
C GLN A 209 -13.15 8.10 -1.90
N PHE A 210 -13.49 8.50 -3.13
CA PHE A 210 -12.51 8.85 -4.16
C PHE A 210 -12.71 10.26 -4.71
N GLU A 211 -13.95 10.71 -4.89
CA GLU A 211 -14.23 12.03 -5.45
C GLU A 211 -13.53 13.15 -4.67
N GLY A 212 -12.89 14.07 -5.41
CA GLY A 212 -12.09 15.14 -4.82
C GLY A 212 -10.64 14.74 -4.41
N MET A 213 -10.22 13.49 -4.59
CA MET A 213 -8.83 13.08 -4.37
C MET A 213 -7.91 13.36 -5.57
N SER A 214 -8.47 13.41 -6.78
CA SER A 214 -7.72 13.64 -8.03
C SER A 214 -8.27 14.86 -8.77
N SER A 215 -7.40 15.56 -9.49
CA SER A 215 -7.80 16.56 -10.48
C SER A 215 -8.24 15.92 -11.81
N THR A 216 -7.78 14.69 -12.08
CA THR A 216 -8.16 13.92 -13.25
C THR A 216 -9.48 13.20 -12.96
N PRO A 217 -10.50 13.36 -13.80
CA PRO A 217 -11.74 12.61 -13.67
C PRO A 217 -11.50 11.09 -13.78
N PHE A 218 -12.23 10.33 -12.98
CA PHE A 218 -12.25 8.88 -13.07
C PHE A 218 -13.71 8.43 -12.97
N THR A 219 -14.33 8.22 -14.13
CA THR A 219 -15.75 7.87 -14.21
C THR A 219 -15.98 6.40 -13.81
N TYR A 220 -17.24 6.05 -13.50
CA TYR A 220 -17.57 4.66 -13.20
C TYR A 220 -17.33 3.72 -14.40
N GLU A 221 -17.52 4.22 -15.62
CA GLU A 221 -17.19 3.46 -16.84
C GLU A 221 -15.69 3.19 -16.96
N GLN A 222 -14.85 4.19 -16.68
CA GLN A 222 -13.39 4.03 -16.64
C GLN A 222 -12.98 3.06 -15.52
N TYR A 223 -13.61 3.14 -14.35
CA TYR A 223 -13.41 2.22 -13.24
C TYR A 223 -13.73 0.77 -13.67
N GLU A 224 -14.90 0.52 -14.28
CA GLU A 224 -15.28 -0.82 -14.74
C GLU A 224 -14.36 -1.34 -15.86
N ALA A 225 -14.01 -0.47 -16.81
CA ALA A 225 -13.08 -0.82 -17.89
C ALA A 225 -11.69 -1.20 -17.32
N THR A 226 -11.17 -0.43 -16.37
CA THR A 226 -9.89 -0.71 -15.71
C THR A 226 -9.94 -2.04 -14.96
N ARG A 227 -11.01 -2.34 -14.26
CA ARG A 227 -11.20 -3.58 -13.52
C ARG A 227 -11.16 -4.81 -14.43
N ARG A 228 -11.87 -4.76 -15.56
CA ARG A 228 -11.85 -5.85 -16.56
C ARG A 228 -10.46 -5.98 -17.16
N ARG A 229 -9.87 -4.88 -17.63
CA ARG A 229 -8.52 -4.83 -18.18
C ARG A 229 -7.47 -5.41 -17.23
N LEU A 230 -7.58 -5.12 -15.93
CA LEU A 230 -6.66 -5.67 -14.93
C LEU A 230 -6.75 -7.18 -14.84
N VAL A 231 -7.96 -7.74 -14.73
CA VAL A 231 -8.17 -9.19 -14.62
C VAL A 231 -7.66 -9.91 -15.88
N GLU A 232 -7.98 -9.41 -17.05
CA GLU A 232 -7.50 -9.92 -18.33
C GLU A 232 -5.97 -9.86 -18.39
N TYR A 233 -5.38 -8.67 -18.12
CA TYR A 233 -3.96 -8.46 -18.15
C TYR A 233 -3.20 -9.45 -17.26
N ILE A 234 -3.63 -9.65 -16.02
CA ILE A 234 -2.99 -10.60 -15.10
C ILE A 234 -3.10 -12.04 -15.58
N ASN A 235 -4.28 -12.45 -16.05
CA ASN A 235 -4.49 -13.83 -16.51
C ASN A 235 -3.70 -14.16 -17.77
N ASP A 236 -3.49 -13.18 -18.66
CA ASP A 236 -2.73 -13.34 -19.91
C ASP A 236 -1.21 -13.37 -19.67
N HIS A 237 -0.72 -12.68 -18.65
CA HIS A 237 0.72 -12.59 -18.36
C HIS A 237 1.22 -13.62 -17.33
N LEU A 238 0.33 -14.30 -16.59
CA LEU A 238 0.71 -15.43 -15.76
C LEU A 238 0.96 -16.65 -16.61
N THR A 239 2.23 -17.10 -16.65
CA THR A 239 2.62 -18.30 -17.38
C THR A 239 2.02 -19.58 -16.76
N PRO A 240 1.96 -20.69 -17.49
CA PRO A 240 1.57 -21.98 -16.91
C PRO A 240 2.41 -22.38 -15.69
N THR A 241 3.70 -22.02 -15.69
CA THR A 241 4.61 -22.28 -14.56
C THR A 241 4.23 -21.43 -13.34
N ASP A 242 3.89 -20.15 -13.52
CA ASP A 242 3.42 -19.27 -12.44
C ASP A 242 2.11 -19.81 -11.84
N LYS A 243 1.17 -20.23 -12.68
CA LYS A 243 -0.10 -20.81 -12.25
C LYS A 243 0.09 -22.13 -11.50
N ALA A 244 0.99 -23.00 -11.97
CA ALA A 244 1.34 -24.23 -11.27
C ALA A 244 1.99 -23.97 -9.90
N PHE A 245 2.90 -22.98 -9.82
CA PHE A 245 3.51 -22.56 -8.56
C PHE A 245 2.47 -22.06 -7.54
N LEU A 246 1.54 -21.22 -7.98
CA LEU A 246 0.45 -20.72 -7.14
C LEU A 246 -0.45 -21.85 -6.62
N LEU A 247 -0.77 -22.83 -7.45
CA LEU A 247 -1.56 -24.02 -7.04
C LEU A 247 -0.80 -24.88 -6.02
N LEU A 248 0.48 -25.16 -6.26
CA LEU A 248 1.32 -25.95 -5.32
C LEU A 248 1.46 -25.25 -3.96
N SER A 249 1.58 -23.91 -3.95
CA SER A 249 1.65 -23.13 -2.71
C SER A 249 0.37 -23.28 -1.87
N LEU A 250 -0.80 -23.39 -2.49
CA LEU A 250 -2.08 -23.63 -1.78
C LEU A 250 -2.09 -25.00 -1.09
N ILE A 251 -1.52 -26.02 -1.70
CA ILE A 251 -1.46 -27.39 -1.14
C ILE A 251 -0.56 -27.40 0.10
N HIS A 252 0.58 -26.72 0.05
CA HIS A 252 1.51 -26.66 1.20
C HIS A 252 1.02 -25.82 2.36
N ILE A 253 0.21 -24.80 2.12
CA ILE A 253 -0.40 -23.97 3.18
C ILE A 253 -1.57 -24.72 3.84
N SER A 254 -2.26 -25.60 3.13
CA SER A 254 -3.42 -26.34 3.63
C SER A 254 -3.08 -27.67 4.30
N GLU A 255 -1.87 -28.22 4.12
CA GLU A 255 -1.42 -29.40 4.87
C GLU A 255 -0.75 -28.94 6.18
N PRO A 256 -1.34 -29.24 7.37
CA PRO A 256 -0.59 -29.11 8.62
C PRO A 256 0.63 -30.03 8.52
N THR A 257 1.80 -29.44 8.72
CA THR A 257 3.04 -30.20 8.75
C THR A 257 2.87 -31.40 9.70
N ARG A 258 3.08 -32.62 9.20
CA ARG A 258 2.99 -33.90 9.93
C ARG A 258 3.87 -33.94 11.19
N GLN A 259 4.62 -32.91 11.50
CA GLN A 259 5.49 -32.79 12.67
C GLN A 259 4.76 -32.37 13.97
N GLU A 260 3.54 -31.81 13.89
CA GLU A 260 2.75 -31.51 15.11
C GLU A 260 1.84 -32.65 15.57
N ALA A 261 1.78 -33.75 14.84
CA ALA A 261 0.94 -34.91 15.18
C ALA A 261 1.68 -36.01 15.96
N ILE A 262 2.94 -35.76 16.40
CA ILE A 262 3.78 -36.74 17.16
C ILE A 262 4.39 -36.04 18.39
N SER A 263 3.59 -35.31 19.12
CA SER A 263 3.95 -34.86 20.49
C SER A 263 2.75 -34.91 21.40
#